data_d69995ea3a6f1f3c3e8112e353272eb6
#
_entry.id   d69995ea3a6f1f3c3e8112e353272eb6
#
_cell.length_a   1.000
_cell.length_b   1.000
_cell.length_c   1.000
_cell.angle_alpha   90.00
_cell.angle_beta   90.00
_cell.angle_gamma   90.00
#
_symmetry.space_group_name_H-M   'P 1'
#
loop_
_entity.id
_entity.type
_entity.pdbx_description
1 polymer ?
#
loop_
_entity_poly.entity_id
_entity_poly.type
_entity_poly.pdbx_seq_one_letter_code
_entity_poly.pdbx_strand_id
1 'polypeptide(L)'
;MKDYAWDCFVFHDVDLLPEDDRNLYSCPGLQPRHMSVAVSKWQYKLPYNSIFGGVVAINTKLFRRLNGFSNSFWGWGGEDDDMAARIKMLKLKVERYSSSVARYTMINHSPEEVNEDRMKILNTSRIRIRVDGIRDLNYTLLSRTRERLYTNISAVLMPSTPRSMKVPVIQSNVTSVNVTSVNVTSSSDKYTAAMREAFEKMPIFWKLKIKG
;
A
#
# COMPACT_ATOMS: atom_id res chain seq x y z
N MET A 1 6.42 -11.50 -9.16
CA MET A 1 5.37 -12.55 -8.98
C MET A 1 5.37 -13.61 -10.09
N LYS A 2 5.85 -13.33 -11.30
CA LYS A 2 5.88 -14.34 -12.38
C LYS A 2 6.98 -15.38 -12.22
N ASP A 3 8.06 -15.06 -11.51
CA ASP A 3 9.27 -15.89 -11.44
C ASP A 3 9.30 -16.86 -10.25
N TYR A 4 8.36 -16.71 -9.30
CA TYR A 4 8.31 -17.53 -8.09
C TYR A 4 6.87 -17.82 -7.68
N ALA A 5 6.61 -19.06 -7.28
CA ALA A 5 5.32 -19.50 -6.74
C ALA A 5 5.25 -19.22 -5.23
N TRP A 6 5.14 -17.93 -4.87
CA TRP A 6 4.98 -17.56 -3.47
C TRP A 6 3.60 -17.94 -2.92
N ASP A 7 3.56 -18.59 -1.78
CA ASP A 7 2.31 -18.97 -1.11
C ASP A 7 1.65 -17.78 -0.42
N CYS A 8 2.45 -16.86 0.11
CA CYS A 8 1.97 -15.66 0.79
C CYS A 8 2.99 -14.52 0.75
N PHE A 9 2.53 -13.35 1.18
CA PHE A 9 3.35 -12.17 1.43
C PHE A 9 3.22 -11.77 2.90
N VAL A 10 4.33 -11.35 3.49
CA VAL A 10 4.37 -10.63 4.76
C VAL A 10 4.88 -9.23 4.46
N PHE A 11 4.01 -8.24 4.59
CA PHE A 11 4.37 -6.83 4.52
C PHE A 11 4.79 -6.40 5.91
N HIS A 12 5.88 -5.65 6.01
CA HIS A 12 6.50 -5.38 7.29
C HIS A 12 7.11 -3.98 7.31
N ASP A 13 6.68 -3.15 8.24
CA ASP A 13 7.27 -1.85 8.48
C ASP A 13 8.68 -2.03 9.04
N VAL A 14 9.64 -1.31 8.48
CA VAL A 14 11.07 -1.51 8.78
C VAL A 14 11.45 -1.08 10.21
N ASP A 15 10.62 -0.27 10.84
CA ASP A 15 10.79 0.26 12.19
C ASP A 15 10.13 -0.60 13.29
N LEU A 16 9.49 -1.72 12.93
CA LEU A 16 8.88 -2.65 13.88
C LEU A 16 9.78 -3.87 14.14
N LEU A 17 10.18 -4.06 15.39
CA LEU A 17 10.97 -5.21 15.83
C LEU A 17 10.09 -6.19 16.60
N PRO A 18 9.98 -7.48 16.17
CA PRO A 18 9.21 -8.48 16.91
C PRO A 18 9.87 -8.78 18.26
N GLU A 19 9.05 -8.90 19.31
CA GLU A 19 9.51 -9.18 20.68
C GLU A 19 9.34 -10.67 21.07
N ASP A 20 8.54 -11.44 20.34
CA ASP A 20 8.19 -12.81 20.70
C ASP A 20 8.30 -13.75 19.49
N ASP A 21 9.14 -14.78 19.58
CA ASP A 21 9.40 -15.75 18.51
C ASP A 21 8.18 -16.63 18.19
N ARG A 22 7.18 -16.68 19.05
CA ARG A 22 5.91 -17.39 18.80
C ARG A 22 5.03 -16.66 17.78
N ASN A 23 5.32 -15.40 17.51
CA ASN A 23 4.68 -14.63 16.44
C ASN A 23 5.25 -15.02 15.07
N LEU A 24 4.89 -16.21 14.62
CA LEU A 24 5.49 -16.86 13.46
C LEU A 24 5.17 -16.14 12.15
N TYR A 25 6.20 -15.90 11.34
CA TYR A 25 6.09 -15.36 9.97
C TYR A 25 5.70 -16.45 8.97
N SER A 26 4.73 -17.29 9.35
CA SER A 26 4.17 -18.34 8.51
C SER A 26 3.04 -17.79 7.64
N CYS A 27 2.79 -18.48 6.53
CA CYS A 27 1.66 -18.13 5.66
C CYS A 27 0.33 -18.27 6.42
N PRO A 28 -0.55 -17.26 6.33
CA PRO A 28 -1.90 -17.37 6.88
C PRO A 28 -2.73 -18.31 6.02
N GLY A 29 -3.80 -18.88 6.61
CA GLY A 29 -4.76 -19.73 5.91
C GLY A 29 -5.63 -18.93 4.92
N LEU A 30 -6.94 -19.05 5.05
CA LEU A 30 -7.91 -18.39 4.17
C LEU A 30 -8.19 -16.93 4.57
N GLN A 31 -7.75 -16.50 5.74
CA GLN A 31 -7.95 -15.17 6.27
C GLN A 31 -6.62 -14.40 6.31
N PRO A 32 -6.63 -13.08 6.14
CA PRO A 32 -5.45 -12.26 6.33
C PRO A 32 -5.12 -12.16 7.81
N ARG A 33 -3.83 -12.09 8.15
CA ARG A 33 -3.36 -11.99 9.54
C ARG A 33 -2.71 -10.64 9.80
N HIS A 34 -3.18 -9.95 10.84
CA HIS A 34 -2.52 -8.78 11.41
C HIS A 34 -1.60 -9.22 12.54
N MET A 35 -0.29 -9.02 12.37
CA MET A 35 0.73 -9.57 13.26
C MET A 35 1.23 -8.56 14.30
N SER A 36 1.14 -7.26 14.05
CA SER A 36 1.58 -6.18 14.95
C SER A 36 0.43 -5.64 15.82
N VAL A 37 -0.18 -6.53 16.61
CA VAL A 37 -1.38 -6.21 17.43
C VAL A 37 -1.04 -5.29 18.59
N ALA A 38 0.12 -5.48 19.22
CA ALA A 38 0.58 -4.79 20.41
C ALA A 38 1.93 -4.10 20.12
N VAL A 39 1.90 -2.82 19.82
CA VAL A 39 3.09 -2.02 19.49
C VAL A 39 3.43 -1.06 20.63
N SER A 40 4.71 -0.93 20.95
CA SER A 40 5.21 -0.09 22.05
C SER A 40 4.73 1.36 21.97
N LYS A 41 4.67 1.93 20.76
CA LYS A 41 4.17 3.30 20.49
C LYS A 41 2.77 3.53 21.06
N TRP A 42 1.91 2.52 21.05
CA TRP A 42 0.54 2.57 21.56
C TRP A 42 0.39 1.87 22.93
N GLN A 43 1.47 1.81 23.70
CA GLN A 43 1.47 1.14 25.01
C GLN A 43 0.96 -0.31 24.93
N TYR A 44 1.30 -0.99 23.84
CA TYR A 44 0.91 -2.36 23.55
C TYR A 44 -0.61 -2.60 23.48
N LYS A 45 -1.38 -1.55 23.19
CA LYS A 45 -2.82 -1.63 22.95
C LYS A 45 -3.13 -1.51 21.48
N LEU A 46 -4.15 -2.22 21.02
CA LEU A 46 -4.64 -2.10 19.65
C LEU A 46 -5.30 -0.72 19.48
N PRO A 47 -4.84 0.15 18.58
CA PRO A 47 -5.38 1.52 18.46
C PRO A 47 -6.87 1.53 18.10
N TYR A 48 -7.30 0.68 17.18
CA TYR A 48 -8.68 0.50 16.75
C TYR A 48 -8.88 -0.87 16.09
N ASN A 49 -10.11 -1.39 16.12
CA ASN A 49 -10.41 -2.77 15.73
C ASN A 49 -10.17 -3.09 14.26
N SER A 50 -10.32 -2.11 13.37
CA SER A 50 -10.15 -2.30 11.93
C SER A 50 -8.72 -2.14 11.44
N ILE A 51 -7.75 -1.78 12.29
CA ILE A 51 -6.36 -1.58 11.90
C ILE A 51 -5.80 -2.83 11.19
N PHE A 52 -5.13 -2.61 10.06
CA PHE A 52 -4.44 -3.65 9.29
C PHE A 52 -3.12 -3.12 8.73
N GLY A 53 -2.34 -2.42 9.59
CA GLY A 53 -1.06 -1.82 9.28
C GLY A 53 0.09 -2.44 10.06
N GLY A 54 1.29 -1.95 9.86
CA GLY A 54 2.50 -2.40 10.52
C GLY A 54 3.03 -3.71 9.94
N VAL A 55 2.70 -4.85 10.56
CA VAL A 55 3.09 -6.17 10.06
C VAL A 55 1.86 -7.00 9.76
N VAL A 56 1.70 -7.38 8.48
CA VAL A 56 0.52 -8.12 8.01
C VAL A 56 0.92 -9.26 7.07
N ALA A 57 0.23 -10.38 7.16
CA ALA A 57 0.44 -11.55 6.31
C ALA A 57 -0.82 -11.85 5.50
N ILE A 58 -0.66 -12.10 4.19
CA ILE A 58 -1.77 -12.37 3.26
C ILE A 58 -1.33 -13.46 2.29
N ASN A 59 -2.15 -14.51 2.10
CA ASN A 59 -1.84 -15.50 1.08
C ASN A 59 -1.96 -14.92 -0.34
N THR A 60 -1.19 -15.47 -1.28
CA THR A 60 -1.09 -14.93 -2.65
C THR A 60 -2.43 -14.90 -3.38
N LYS A 61 -3.28 -15.93 -3.20
CA LYS A 61 -4.61 -15.99 -3.85
C LYS A 61 -5.50 -14.87 -3.33
N LEU A 62 -5.48 -14.65 -2.01
CA LEU A 62 -6.26 -13.60 -1.36
C LEU A 62 -5.75 -12.21 -1.74
N PHE A 63 -4.43 -11.99 -1.74
CA PHE A 63 -3.82 -10.73 -2.15
C PHE A 63 -4.24 -10.32 -3.57
N ARG A 64 -4.27 -11.29 -4.51
CA ARG A 64 -4.77 -11.06 -5.88
C ARG A 64 -6.27 -10.74 -5.90
N ARG A 65 -7.10 -11.41 -5.08
CA ARG A 65 -8.53 -11.12 -4.99
C ARG A 65 -8.83 -9.73 -4.44
N LEU A 66 -8.00 -9.26 -3.49
CA LEU A 66 -8.04 -7.91 -2.94
C LEU A 66 -7.51 -6.86 -3.92
N ASN A 67 -6.95 -7.27 -5.05
CA ASN A 67 -6.25 -6.43 -6.01
C ASN A 67 -5.01 -5.73 -5.43
N GLY A 68 -4.39 -6.32 -4.39
CA GLY A 68 -3.25 -5.74 -3.70
C GLY A 68 -3.56 -4.48 -2.92
N PHE A 69 -2.53 -3.73 -2.55
CA PHE A 69 -2.66 -2.38 -2.00
C PHE A 69 -3.03 -1.37 -3.11
N SER A 70 -3.62 -0.26 -2.71
CA SER A 70 -3.91 0.86 -3.59
C SER A 70 -2.63 1.56 -4.06
N ASN A 71 -2.59 2.01 -5.31
CA ASN A 71 -1.51 2.82 -5.88
C ASN A 71 -1.79 4.34 -5.74
N SER A 72 -2.87 4.72 -5.07
CA SER A 72 -3.33 6.11 -4.99
C SER A 72 -2.83 6.84 -3.74
N PHE A 73 -2.32 6.12 -2.73
CA PHE A 73 -1.80 6.75 -1.50
C PHE A 73 -0.33 7.09 -1.66
N TRP A 74 -0.02 8.37 -1.63
CA TRP A 74 1.32 8.94 -1.64
C TRP A 74 1.51 9.80 -0.40
N GLY A 75 2.63 9.66 0.32
CA GLY A 75 2.79 10.19 1.66
C GLY A 75 2.17 9.30 2.72
N TRP A 76 2.17 9.73 3.98
CA TRP A 76 1.77 8.89 5.11
C TRP A 76 0.26 8.79 5.28
N GLY A 77 -0.22 7.56 5.41
CA GLY A 77 -1.52 7.19 5.98
C GLY A 77 -2.61 6.90 4.95
N GLY A 78 -3.48 5.95 5.33
CA GLY A 78 -4.69 5.57 4.63
C GLY A 78 -4.59 4.32 3.76
N GLU A 79 -3.38 3.87 3.38
CA GLU A 79 -3.17 2.68 2.55
C GLU A 79 -3.53 1.38 3.29
N ASP A 80 -3.26 1.31 4.58
CA ASP A 80 -3.59 0.20 5.46
C ASP A 80 -5.10 0.15 5.77
N ASP A 81 -5.72 1.30 6.00
CA ASP A 81 -7.17 1.43 6.15
C ASP A 81 -7.91 1.09 4.84
N ASP A 82 -7.35 1.45 3.67
CA ASP A 82 -7.88 1.03 2.37
C ASP A 82 -7.82 -0.50 2.22
N MET A 83 -6.70 -1.13 2.61
CA MET A 83 -6.60 -2.59 2.61
C MET A 83 -7.60 -3.23 3.58
N ALA A 84 -7.78 -2.68 4.78
CA ALA A 84 -8.80 -3.12 5.73
C ALA A 84 -10.22 -3.01 5.13
N ALA A 85 -10.50 -1.93 4.40
CA ALA A 85 -11.78 -1.76 3.70
C ALA A 85 -11.97 -2.83 2.61
N ARG A 86 -10.91 -3.15 1.83
CA ARG A 86 -10.94 -4.22 0.82
C ARG A 86 -11.22 -5.59 1.43
N ILE A 87 -10.58 -5.90 2.57
CA ILE A 87 -10.81 -7.14 3.35
C ILE A 87 -12.27 -7.23 3.79
N LYS A 88 -12.81 -6.15 4.36
CA LYS A 88 -14.21 -6.06 4.80
C LYS A 88 -15.20 -6.24 3.64
N MET A 89 -14.93 -5.67 2.47
CA MET A 89 -15.77 -5.82 1.29
C MET A 89 -15.87 -7.27 0.80
N LEU A 90 -14.81 -8.06 0.95
CA LEU A 90 -14.81 -9.49 0.66
C LEU A 90 -15.40 -10.35 1.79
N LYS A 91 -15.96 -9.72 2.85
CA LYS A 91 -16.52 -10.38 4.03
C LYS A 91 -15.51 -11.29 4.74
N LEU A 92 -14.23 -10.93 4.70
CA LEU A 92 -13.15 -11.65 5.36
C LEU A 92 -12.96 -11.13 6.78
N LYS A 93 -12.41 -12.01 7.64
CA LYS A 93 -12.05 -11.67 9.02
C LYS A 93 -10.52 -11.52 9.13
N VAL A 94 -10.06 -10.52 9.84
CA VAL A 94 -8.64 -10.37 10.16
C VAL A 94 -8.31 -11.27 11.34
N GLU A 95 -7.40 -12.24 11.13
CA GLU A 95 -6.85 -13.06 12.19
C GLU A 95 -5.78 -12.30 12.96
N ARG A 96 -5.71 -12.54 14.28
CA ARG A 96 -4.70 -11.97 15.17
C ARG A 96 -4.26 -12.99 16.20
N TYR A 97 -2.97 -13.03 16.49
CA TYR A 97 -2.49 -13.68 17.71
C TYR A 97 -2.82 -12.81 18.94
N SER A 98 -2.73 -13.41 20.12
CA SER A 98 -2.87 -12.68 21.38
C SER A 98 -1.90 -11.49 21.43
N SER A 99 -2.32 -10.38 22.02
CA SER A 99 -1.48 -9.22 22.28
C SER A 99 -0.23 -9.53 23.13
N SER A 100 -0.22 -10.65 23.86
CA SER A 100 0.95 -11.15 24.58
C SER A 100 2.01 -11.78 23.66
N VAL A 101 1.64 -12.19 22.44
CA VAL A 101 2.51 -12.81 21.44
C VAL A 101 2.79 -11.85 20.27
N ALA A 102 1.75 -11.22 19.75
CA ALA A 102 1.83 -10.30 18.60
C ALA A 102 2.36 -8.92 19.02
N ARG A 103 3.56 -8.90 19.60
CA ARG A 103 4.21 -7.74 20.20
C ARG A 103 5.38 -7.23 19.37
N TYR A 104 5.47 -5.91 19.26
CA TYR A 104 6.55 -5.23 18.54
C TYR A 104 7.02 -3.99 19.28
N THR A 105 8.33 -3.79 19.28
CA THR A 105 8.94 -2.50 19.62
C THR A 105 9.05 -1.66 18.36
N MET A 106 8.54 -0.43 18.38
CA MET A 106 8.72 0.54 17.30
C MET A 106 9.98 1.35 17.52
N ILE A 107 10.86 1.39 16.52
CA ILE A 107 12.05 2.24 16.51
C ILE A 107 11.58 3.69 16.28
N ASN A 108 12.09 4.62 17.11
CA ASN A 108 11.79 6.02 16.95
C ASN A 108 12.40 6.60 15.67
N HIS A 109 11.61 7.30 14.90
CA HIS A 109 12.01 8.03 13.72
C HIS A 109 11.24 9.34 13.60
N SER A 110 11.70 10.25 12.74
CA SER A 110 10.96 11.47 12.42
C SER A 110 9.63 11.11 11.74
N PRO A 111 8.54 11.80 12.08
CA PRO A 111 7.25 11.60 11.41
C PRO A 111 7.36 11.89 9.90
N GLU A 112 6.74 11.05 9.10
CA GLU A 112 6.55 11.29 7.68
C GLU A 112 5.48 12.36 7.42
N GLU A 113 5.58 13.04 6.27
CA GLU A 113 4.59 14.00 5.84
C GLU A 113 3.23 13.32 5.59
N VAL A 114 2.22 13.85 6.23
CA VAL A 114 0.86 13.30 6.15
C VAL A 114 0.25 13.59 4.78
N ASN A 115 -0.32 12.59 4.16
CA ASN A 115 -1.12 12.75 2.95
C ASN A 115 -2.45 13.47 3.30
N GLU A 116 -2.59 14.73 2.94
CA GLU A 116 -3.78 15.54 3.22
C GLU A 116 -5.04 14.98 2.53
N ASP A 117 -4.88 14.34 1.37
CA ASP A 117 -5.99 13.77 0.62
C ASP A 117 -6.36 12.34 1.04
N ARG A 118 -5.64 11.74 2.01
CA ARG A 118 -5.86 10.35 2.42
C ARG A 118 -7.32 10.00 2.72
N MET A 119 -8.05 10.90 3.38
CA MET A 119 -9.46 10.66 3.72
C MET A 119 -10.38 10.71 2.51
N LYS A 120 -10.11 11.61 1.55
CA LYS A 120 -10.85 11.68 0.26
C LYS A 120 -10.63 10.41 -0.54
N ILE A 121 -9.36 9.95 -0.61
CA ILE A 121 -8.99 8.72 -1.30
C ILE A 121 -9.65 7.52 -0.61
N LEU A 122 -9.58 7.42 0.72
CA LEU A 122 -10.16 6.33 1.50
C LEU A 122 -11.67 6.19 1.28
N ASN A 123 -12.40 7.30 1.22
CA ASN A 123 -13.85 7.31 0.95
C ASN A 123 -14.23 6.71 -0.41
N THR A 124 -13.28 6.62 -1.34
CA THR A 124 -13.49 6.03 -2.67
C THR A 124 -13.01 4.58 -2.80
N SER A 125 -12.45 3.97 -1.74
CA SER A 125 -11.90 2.60 -1.73
C SER A 125 -12.83 1.57 -2.36
N ARG A 126 -14.12 1.64 -2.05
CA ARG A 126 -15.14 0.69 -2.54
C ARG A 126 -15.28 0.70 -4.06
N ILE A 127 -15.08 1.83 -4.69
CA ILE A 127 -15.16 1.99 -6.15
C ILE A 127 -13.83 1.58 -6.78
N ARG A 128 -12.71 1.99 -6.15
CA ARG A 128 -11.35 1.82 -6.69
C ARG A 128 -10.83 0.40 -6.65
N ILE A 129 -11.26 -0.44 -5.69
CA ILE A 129 -10.74 -1.82 -5.54
C ILE A 129 -10.73 -2.62 -6.85
N ARG A 130 -11.63 -2.33 -7.78
CA ARG A 130 -11.73 -3.06 -9.05
C ARG A 130 -10.64 -2.71 -10.04
N VAL A 131 -10.08 -1.51 -9.93
CA VAL A 131 -9.12 -0.96 -10.89
C VAL A 131 -7.77 -0.64 -10.24
N ASP A 132 -7.74 0.02 -9.10
CA ASP A 132 -6.57 0.51 -8.40
C ASP A 132 -5.89 -0.60 -7.57
N GLY A 133 -4.64 -0.91 -7.87
CA GLY A 133 -3.83 -1.93 -7.22
C GLY A 133 -2.98 -2.75 -8.19
N ILE A 134 -2.98 -4.10 -8.08
CA ILE A 134 -2.17 -4.96 -8.97
C ILE A 134 -2.54 -4.77 -10.45
N ARG A 135 -3.81 -4.46 -10.75
CA ARG A 135 -4.31 -4.39 -12.14
C ARG A 135 -3.87 -3.15 -12.89
N ASP A 136 -3.66 -2.04 -12.20
CA ASP A 136 -3.22 -0.77 -12.79
C ASP A 136 -1.80 -0.39 -12.37
N LEU A 137 -1.08 -1.30 -11.70
CA LEU A 137 0.29 -1.08 -11.27
C LEU A 137 1.17 -0.76 -12.48
N ASN A 138 1.70 0.46 -12.52
CA ASN A 138 2.63 0.93 -13.52
C ASN A 138 3.99 1.23 -12.87
N TYR A 139 5.03 0.54 -13.33
CA TYR A 139 6.38 0.73 -12.82
C TYR A 139 7.44 0.39 -13.87
N THR A 140 8.59 1.02 -13.74
CA THR A 140 9.79 0.65 -14.50
C THR A 140 10.79 0.02 -13.55
N LEU A 141 11.14 -1.26 -13.78
CA LEU A 141 12.17 -1.94 -13.02
C LEU A 141 13.55 -1.38 -13.44
N LEU A 142 14.29 -0.79 -12.49
CA LEU A 142 15.64 -0.27 -12.71
C LEU A 142 16.69 -1.35 -12.46
N SER A 143 16.59 -2.04 -11.33
CA SER A 143 17.51 -3.11 -10.96
C SER A 143 16.88 -4.14 -10.06
N ARG A 144 17.44 -5.35 -10.11
CA ARG A 144 17.13 -6.45 -9.20
C ARG A 144 18.42 -7.18 -8.86
N THR A 145 18.90 -7.01 -7.65
CA THR A 145 20.13 -7.62 -7.17
C THR A 145 19.80 -8.64 -6.09
N ARG A 146 20.25 -9.87 -6.29
CA ARG A 146 20.09 -10.95 -5.31
C ARG A 146 21.27 -10.91 -4.35
N GLU A 147 20.99 -10.60 -3.11
CA GLU A 147 21.93 -10.64 -2.01
C GLU A 147 21.81 -11.98 -1.26
N ARG A 148 22.76 -12.24 -0.35
CA ARG A 148 22.76 -13.49 0.43
C ARG A 148 21.47 -13.72 1.24
N LEU A 149 20.92 -12.65 1.84
CA LEU A 149 19.79 -12.72 2.76
C LEU A 149 18.51 -12.07 2.22
N TYR A 150 18.58 -11.34 1.11
CA TYR A 150 17.46 -10.60 0.54
C TYR A 150 17.64 -10.37 -0.95
N THR A 151 16.57 -9.91 -1.60
CA THR A 151 16.65 -9.39 -2.96
C THR A 151 16.37 -7.89 -2.92
N ASN A 152 17.31 -7.09 -3.39
CA ASN A 152 17.13 -5.66 -3.56
C ASN A 152 16.45 -5.39 -4.91
N ILE A 153 15.35 -4.64 -4.89
CA ILE A 153 14.60 -4.25 -6.08
C ILE A 153 14.49 -2.74 -6.11
N SER A 154 15.00 -2.13 -7.17
CA SER A 154 14.85 -0.70 -7.43
C SER A 154 13.90 -0.52 -8.61
N ALA A 155 12.86 0.30 -8.44
CA ALA A 155 11.88 0.56 -9.47
C ALA A 155 11.38 2.01 -9.38
N VAL A 156 11.05 2.59 -10.53
CA VAL A 156 10.33 3.85 -10.62
C VAL A 156 8.83 3.53 -10.64
N LEU A 157 8.12 4.09 -9.69
CA LEU A 157 6.66 4.00 -9.62
C LEU A 157 6.08 5.26 -10.27
N MET A 158 5.12 5.07 -11.14
CA MET A 158 4.39 6.18 -11.73
C MET A 158 3.07 6.35 -11.00
N PRO A 159 2.72 7.57 -10.56
CA PRO A 159 1.37 7.82 -10.08
C PRO A 159 0.39 7.34 -11.15
N SER A 160 -0.60 6.55 -10.75
CA SER A 160 -1.68 6.19 -11.66
C SER A 160 -2.35 7.50 -12.09
N THR A 161 -2.18 7.89 -13.37
CA THR A 161 -3.04 8.94 -13.92
C THR A 161 -4.47 8.48 -13.71
N PRO A 162 -5.35 9.30 -13.12
CA PRO A 162 -6.73 8.94 -12.99
C PRO A 162 -7.24 8.62 -14.42
N ARG A 163 -7.38 7.34 -14.77
CA ARG A 163 -8.22 7.00 -15.91
C ARG A 163 -9.54 7.65 -15.60
N SER A 164 -9.92 8.66 -16.41
CA SER A 164 -11.18 9.35 -16.23
C SER A 164 -12.23 8.29 -15.99
N MET A 165 -12.65 8.12 -14.73
CA MET A 165 -13.82 7.32 -14.45
C MET A 165 -14.92 8.05 -15.19
N LYS A 166 -15.43 7.44 -16.25
CA LYS A 166 -16.71 7.83 -16.81
C LYS A 166 -17.72 7.54 -15.71
N VAL A 167 -17.85 8.48 -14.78
CA VAL A 167 -19.04 8.56 -13.93
C VAL A 167 -20.19 8.71 -14.92
N PRO A 168 -21.23 7.86 -14.89
CA PRO A 168 -22.40 8.11 -15.69
C PRO A 168 -22.91 9.49 -15.30
N VAL A 169 -22.72 10.47 -16.20
CA VAL A 169 -23.27 11.80 -16.02
C VAL A 169 -24.77 11.65 -16.08
N ILE A 170 -25.42 11.76 -14.93
CA ILE A 170 -26.83 12.11 -14.90
C ILE A 170 -26.89 13.50 -15.52
N GLN A 171 -27.39 13.56 -16.75
CA GLN A 171 -27.57 14.81 -17.47
C GLN A 171 -28.53 15.69 -16.68
N SER A 172 -28.00 16.68 -15.99
CA SER A 172 -28.71 17.90 -15.69
C SER A 172 -28.27 18.94 -16.73
N ASN A 173 -29.22 19.41 -17.52
CA ASN A 173 -29.05 20.45 -18.54
C ASN A 173 -28.41 21.70 -17.92
N VAL A 174 -27.15 22.00 -18.28
CA VAL A 174 -26.57 23.32 -18.15
C VAL A 174 -25.71 23.61 -19.39
N THR A 175 -25.98 24.71 -20.00
CA THR A 175 -25.46 25.31 -21.23
C THR A 175 -23.93 25.42 -21.28
N SER A 176 -23.42 25.26 -22.48
CA SER A 176 -22.03 25.32 -22.96
C SER A 176 -21.19 26.51 -22.47
N VAL A 177 -19.94 26.21 -22.03
CA VAL A 177 -18.83 27.18 -21.98
C VAL A 177 -17.68 26.61 -22.82
N ASN A 178 -17.26 27.38 -23.82
CA ASN A 178 -16.15 27.09 -24.71
C ASN A 178 -14.82 27.09 -23.95
N VAL A 179 -14.02 26.03 -24.05
CA VAL A 179 -12.63 25.96 -23.59
C VAL A 179 -11.73 25.91 -24.82
N THR A 180 -10.97 26.97 -25.02
CA THR A 180 -9.91 27.09 -26.04
C THR A 180 -8.73 26.19 -25.72
N SER A 181 -8.21 25.54 -26.74
CA SER A 181 -7.07 24.61 -26.77
C SER A 181 -5.78 25.24 -26.22
N VAL A 182 -5.13 24.56 -25.30
CA VAL A 182 -3.76 24.87 -24.86
C VAL A 182 -2.80 23.85 -25.50
N ASN A 183 -1.89 24.36 -26.33
CA ASN A 183 -0.79 23.65 -26.94
C ASN A 183 0.23 23.24 -25.86
N VAL A 184 0.50 21.95 -25.69
CA VAL A 184 1.58 21.42 -24.84
C VAL A 184 2.78 21.15 -25.72
N THR A 185 3.81 21.99 -25.61
CA THR A 185 5.14 21.72 -26.17
C THR A 185 5.92 20.82 -25.23
N SER A 186 6.49 19.74 -25.76
CA SER A 186 7.28 18.75 -25.05
C SER A 186 8.62 19.35 -24.57
N SER A 187 8.93 19.24 -23.30
CA SER A 187 10.29 19.36 -22.78
C SER A 187 10.58 18.18 -21.85
N SER A 188 11.42 17.25 -22.33
CA SER A 188 11.84 16.03 -21.63
C SER A 188 12.67 16.29 -20.36
N ASP A 189 13.22 17.50 -20.18
CA ASP A 189 14.18 17.79 -19.11
C ASP A 189 13.54 18.21 -17.77
N LYS A 190 12.30 18.70 -17.79
CA LYS A 190 11.58 19.03 -16.55
C LYS A 190 11.01 17.79 -15.83
N TYR A 191 10.76 16.72 -16.57
CA TYR A 191 10.26 15.46 -15.99
C TYR A 191 11.33 14.74 -15.16
N THR A 192 12.59 14.78 -15.54
CA THR A 192 13.70 14.13 -14.82
C THR A 192 14.01 14.80 -13.47
N ALA A 193 13.89 16.12 -13.36
CA ALA A 193 14.10 16.83 -12.09
C ALA A 193 12.92 16.59 -11.12
N ALA A 194 11.68 16.68 -11.58
CA ALA A 194 10.50 16.39 -10.78
C ALA A 194 10.44 14.90 -10.34
N MET A 195 10.93 13.98 -11.18
CA MET A 195 11.06 12.56 -10.84
C MET A 195 12.12 12.31 -9.77
N ARG A 196 13.27 13.02 -9.80
CA ARG A 196 14.29 12.92 -8.75
C ARG A 196 13.78 13.45 -7.42
N GLU A 197 13.11 14.61 -7.43
CA GLU A 197 12.52 15.20 -6.23
C GLU A 197 11.40 14.34 -5.64
N ALA A 198 10.57 13.71 -6.48
CA ALA A 198 9.57 12.73 -6.04
C ALA A 198 10.21 11.47 -5.47
N PHE A 199 11.37 11.04 -6.00
CA PHE A 199 12.09 9.87 -5.54
C PHE A 199 12.76 10.09 -4.18
N GLU A 200 13.26 11.29 -3.91
CA GLU A 200 13.85 11.65 -2.61
C GLU A 200 12.78 11.78 -1.51
N LYS A 201 11.56 12.17 -1.88
CA LYS A 201 10.40 12.31 -1.00
C LYS A 201 9.58 11.02 -0.83
N MET A 202 9.99 9.90 -1.44
CA MET A 202 9.27 8.62 -1.26
C MET A 202 9.40 8.11 0.17
N PRO A 203 8.29 7.83 0.86
CA PRO A 203 8.32 7.19 2.17
C PRO A 203 9.04 5.85 2.09
N ILE A 204 9.80 5.53 3.12
CA ILE A 204 10.55 4.26 3.30
C ILE A 204 9.65 3.01 3.21
N PHE A 205 8.35 3.17 3.23
CA PHE A 205 7.31 2.13 3.25
C PHE A 205 7.27 1.16 2.05
N TRP A 206 7.93 1.48 0.93
CA TRP A 206 7.91 0.62 -0.27
C TRP A 206 9.14 -0.26 -0.44
N LYS A 207 9.99 -0.39 0.58
CA LYS A 207 11.05 -1.38 0.56
C LYS A 207 10.47 -2.76 0.81
N LEU A 208 9.99 -3.39 -0.24
CA LEU A 208 9.51 -4.78 -0.24
C LEU A 208 10.66 -5.71 0.17
N LYS A 209 10.70 -6.14 1.44
CA LYS A 209 11.63 -7.16 1.89
C LYS A 209 11.01 -8.53 1.58
N ILE A 210 11.30 -9.08 0.41
CA ILE A 210 10.90 -10.43 0.04
C ILE A 210 11.91 -11.37 0.68
N LYS A 211 11.48 -12.15 1.69
CA LYS A 211 12.23 -13.28 2.21
C LYS A 211 11.99 -14.48 1.29
N GLY A 212 13.07 -15.00 0.68
CA GLY A 212 13.12 -16.32 0.05
C GLY A 212 13.32 -17.39 1.10
#